data_4f5ba17d4927397ca388b4fe037f11a5
#
_entry.id   4f5ba17d4927397ca388b4fe037f11a5
#
_cell.length_a   1.000
_cell.length_b   1.000
_cell.length_c   1.000
_cell.angle_alpha   90.00
_cell.angle_beta   90.00
_cell.angle_gamma   90.00
#
_symmetry.space_group_name_H-M   'P 1'
#
loop_
_entity.id
_entity.type
_entity.pdbx_description
1 polymer ?
#
loop_
_entity_poly.entity_id
_entity_poly.type
_entity_poly.pdbx_seq_one_letter_code
_entity_poly.pdbx_strand_id
1 'polypeptide(L)'
;MKQRSHHGSGSGNSKPSLPGIKPVASSSPYSKGPGLALEERDTIPNLSRLPRCVLPKRYEIKLDIYPEQLSYSGKVNIRVYFYQTTSVIWLHSLRLEILEASLQFHTFQVSQKASRVVEVPEKGCIGIHFADDIPAGQRGWLEIKFCGQITRNLEGFFSTPFVERKTGCARYGH
;
A
#
# COMPACT_ATOMS: atom_id res chain seq x y z
N MET A 1 9.18 43.74 -62.06
CA MET A 1 7.97 43.25 -61.38
C MET A 1 8.38 42.32 -60.25
N LYS A 2 8.21 42.74 -58.97
CA LYS A 2 8.72 42.05 -57.76
C LYS A 2 7.61 41.17 -57.21
N GLN A 3 7.85 39.86 -57.04
CA GLN A 3 7.02 38.96 -56.26
C GLN A 3 7.39 39.08 -54.78
N ARG A 4 6.40 39.30 -53.92
CA ARG A 4 6.55 39.24 -52.46
C ARG A 4 6.02 37.88 -51.95
N SER A 5 6.91 37.13 -51.36
CA SER A 5 6.57 35.90 -50.59
C SER A 5 6.15 36.28 -49.17
N HIS A 6 4.96 35.87 -48.75
CA HIS A 6 4.50 35.95 -47.36
C HIS A 6 4.95 34.72 -46.60
N HIS A 7 5.75 34.91 -45.57
CA HIS A 7 6.05 33.92 -44.55
C HIS A 7 4.89 33.90 -43.55
N GLY A 8 4.24 32.75 -43.44
CA GLY A 8 3.30 32.45 -42.36
C GLY A 8 4.03 31.87 -41.14
N SER A 9 3.98 32.61 -40.03
CA SER A 9 4.50 32.19 -38.74
C SER A 9 3.53 31.20 -38.10
N GLY A 10 3.92 29.94 -38.03
CA GLY A 10 3.21 28.95 -37.24
C GLY A 10 3.48 29.11 -35.75
N SER A 11 2.48 29.53 -35.01
CA SER A 11 2.49 29.55 -33.54
C SER A 11 2.46 28.14 -32.99
N GLY A 12 3.60 27.63 -32.55
CA GLY A 12 3.70 26.36 -31.83
C GLY A 12 3.15 26.50 -30.42
N ASN A 13 2.00 25.91 -30.18
CA ASN A 13 1.39 25.81 -28.86
C ASN A 13 2.08 24.70 -28.05
N SER A 14 3.12 25.08 -27.31
CA SER A 14 3.84 24.18 -26.42
C SER A 14 2.96 23.89 -25.20
N LYS A 15 2.38 22.68 -25.13
CA LYS A 15 1.77 22.17 -23.89
C LYS A 15 2.86 22.06 -22.82
N PRO A 16 2.60 22.52 -21.57
CA PRO A 16 3.53 22.31 -20.47
C PRO A 16 3.64 20.82 -20.18
N SER A 17 4.83 20.28 -20.32
CA SER A 17 5.16 18.92 -19.88
C SER A 17 5.08 18.88 -18.35
N LEU A 18 4.15 18.11 -17.82
CA LEU A 18 4.15 17.72 -16.42
C LEU A 18 5.46 16.98 -16.13
N PRO A 19 6.11 17.22 -14.98
CA PRO A 19 7.32 16.51 -14.61
C PRO A 19 6.99 15.01 -14.56
N GLY A 20 7.66 14.24 -15.42
CA GLY A 20 7.52 12.79 -15.48
C GLY A 20 7.87 12.18 -14.12
N ILE A 21 6.86 11.64 -13.46
CA ILE A 21 7.08 10.75 -12.34
C ILE A 21 7.74 9.51 -12.93
N LYS A 22 9.07 9.40 -12.73
CA LYS A 22 9.80 8.17 -13.05
C LYS A 22 9.11 7.02 -12.32
N PRO A 23 8.95 5.84 -12.95
CA PRO A 23 8.52 4.67 -12.21
C PRO A 23 9.46 4.52 -11.02
N VAL A 24 8.89 4.60 -9.81
CA VAL A 24 9.65 4.38 -8.59
C VAL A 24 10.09 2.94 -8.65
N ALA A 25 11.39 2.73 -8.87
CA ALA A 25 11.97 1.41 -8.69
C ALA A 25 11.62 0.99 -7.27
N SER A 26 10.94 -0.13 -7.12
CA SER A 26 10.46 -0.69 -5.87
C SER A 26 11.66 -0.98 -4.96
N SER A 27 12.01 -0.02 -4.15
CA SER A 27 12.86 -0.22 -2.99
C SER A 27 12.02 0.06 -1.76
N SER A 28 11.20 -0.92 -1.36
CA SER A 28 10.62 -0.91 -0.03
C SER A 28 11.75 -0.78 0.98
N PRO A 29 11.68 0.13 1.95
CA PRO A 29 12.67 0.24 3.01
C PRO A 29 12.80 -1.05 3.83
N TYR A 30 11.86 -1.99 3.64
CA TYR A 30 11.83 -3.32 4.23
C TYR A 30 12.28 -4.40 3.23
N SER A 31 13.21 -4.07 2.30
CA SER A 31 13.68 -4.99 1.27
C SER A 31 14.26 -6.28 1.86
N LYS A 32 13.96 -7.37 1.16
CA LYS A 32 14.45 -8.73 1.39
C LYS A 32 15.95 -8.77 1.67
N GLY A 33 16.33 -8.71 2.94
CA GLY A 33 17.69 -9.09 3.37
C GLY A 33 17.86 -10.61 3.25
N PRO A 34 19.09 -11.11 3.02
CA PRO A 34 19.36 -12.54 3.01
C PRO A 34 18.99 -13.13 4.36
N GLY A 35 18.23 -14.23 4.35
CA GLY A 35 17.63 -14.92 5.47
C GLY A 35 18.36 -14.80 6.80
N LEU A 36 17.94 -13.85 7.62
CA LEU A 36 18.27 -13.84 9.03
C LEU A 36 17.51 -15.00 9.65
N ALA A 37 18.21 -15.83 10.42
CA ALA A 37 17.60 -16.89 11.20
C ALA A 37 16.41 -16.30 11.99
N LEU A 38 15.24 -16.89 11.82
CA LEU A 38 14.05 -16.50 12.55
C LEU A 38 14.36 -16.65 14.05
N GLU A 39 14.41 -15.52 14.77
CA GLU A 39 14.48 -15.58 16.21
C GLU A 39 13.19 -16.23 16.75
N GLU A 40 13.23 -16.82 17.92
CA GLU A 40 12.09 -17.53 18.55
C GLU A 40 10.80 -16.68 18.63
N ARG A 41 10.94 -15.35 18.62
CA ARG A 41 9.85 -14.35 18.54
C ARG A 41 9.17 -14.29 17.16
N ASP A 42 9.81 -14.84 16.14
CA ASP A 42 9.33 -14.90 14.75
C ASP A 42 8.61 -16.21 14.44
N THR A 43 8.28 -16.99 15.45
CA THR A 43 7.51 -18.22 15.26
C THR A 43 6.24 -17.86 14.51
N ILE A 44 6.28 -18.08 13.19
CA ILE A 44 5.12 -17.88 12.30
C ILE A 44 4.04 -18.80 12.84
N PRO A 45 2.97 -18.27 13.43
CA PRO A 45 1.91 -19.11 13.95
C PRO A 45 1.40 -20.01 12.83
N ASN A 46 0.91 -21.20 13.16
CA ASN A 46 0.23 -22.04 12.16
C ASN A 46 -1.06 -21.32 11.71
N LEU A 47 -0.91 -20.41 10.72
CA LEU A 47 -1.87 -19.36 10.38
C LEU A 47 -2.96 -19.86 9.44
N SER A 48 -3.72 -20.84 9.85
CA SER A 48 -5.09 -20.94 9.33
C SER A 48 -5.95 -19.76 9.82
N ARG A 49 -5.56 -19.10 10.93
CA ARG A 49 -6.17 -17.89 11.49
C ARG A 49 -5.11 -17.00 12.12
N LEU A 50 -5.26 -15.68 11.98
CA LEU A 50 -4.38 -14.71 12.64
C LEU A 50 -4.46 -14.86 14.18
N PRO A 51 -3.34 -14.62 14.90
CA PRO A 51 -3.32 -14.63 16.36
C PRO A 51 -4.31 -13.60 16.92
N ARG A 52 -4.98 -13.96 18.02
CA ARG A 52 -5.95 -13.07 18.69
C ARG A 52 -5.33 -12.15 19.73
N CYS A 53 -4.02 -12.08 19.82
CA CYS A 53 -3.32 -11.19 20.75
C CYS A 53 -3.61 -9.71 20.46
N VAL A 54 -3.85 -9.36 19.19
CA VAL A 54 -4.27 -8.02 18.77
C VAL A 54 -5.53 -8.14 17.93
N LEU A 55 -6.56 -7.38 18.27
CA LEU A 55 -7.81 -7.37 17.50
C LEU A 55 -8.10 -5.99 16.91
N PRO A 56 -8.38 -5.93 15.60
CA PRO A 56 -8.84 -4.71 14.97
C PRO A 56 -10.28 -4.40 15.38
N LYS A 57 -10.58 -3.11 15.57
CA LYS A 57 -11.92 -2.61 15.95
C LYS A 57 -12.53 -1.71 14.88
N ARG A 58 -11.70 -1.00 14.10
CA ARG A 58 -12.14 -0.07 13.06
C ARG A 58 -11.05 0.09 12.03
N TYR A 59 -11.47 0.24 10.78
CA TYR A 59 -10.59 0.56 9.65
C TYR A 59 -11.03 1.89 9.04
N GLU A 60 -10.05 2.74 8.73
CA GLU A 60 -10.24 3.96 7.94
C GLU A 60 -9.24 3.89 6.79
N ILE A 61 -9.76 3.78 5.56
CA ILE A 61 -8.95 3.55 4.36
C ILE A 61 -9.08 4.76 3.46
N LYS A 62 -7.95 5.26 2.99
CA LYS A 62 -7.84 6.23 1.91
C LYS A 62 -7.07 5.60 0.76
N LEU A 63 -7.62 5.66 -0.45
CA LEU A 63 -7.00 5.16 -1.67
C LEU A 63 -6.88 6.28 -2.69
N ASP A 64 -5.72 6.35 -3.33
CA ASP A 64 -5.45 7.16 -4.50
C ASP A 64 -5.21 6.21 -5.68
N ILE A 65 -6.08 6.29 -6.70
CA ILE A 65 -6.13 5.32 -7.81
C ILE A 65 -5.53 5.96 -9.05
N TYR A 66 -4.64 5.23 -9.73
CA TYR A 66 -3.97 5.65 -10.97
C TYR A 66 -4.33 4.69 -12.12
N PRO A 67 -5.48 4.91 -12.78
CA PRO A 67 -6.00 3.97 -13.78
C PRO A 67 -5.08 3.76 -14.97
N GLU A 68 -4.42 4.82 -15.43
CA GLU A 68 -3.50 4.76 -16.58
C GLU A 68 -2.26 3.90 -16.30
N GLN A 69 -1.86 3.83 -15.03
CA GLN A 69 -0.70 3.06 -14.57
C GLN A 69 -1.08 1.68 -14.05
N LEU A 70 -2.38 1.37 -14.02
CA LEU A 70 -2.94 0.17 -13.40
C LEU A 70 -2.39 -0.04 -11.98
N SER A 71 -2.32 1.02 -11.20
CA SER A 71 -1.77 1.01 -9.85
C SER A 71 -2.60 1.85 -8.90
N TYR A 72 -2.39 1.66 -7.62
CA TYR A 72 -2.97 2.48 -6.57
C TYR A 72 -2.00 2.60 -5.40
N SER A 73 -2.12 3.67 -4.65
CA SER A 73 -1.50 3.82 -3.35
C SER A 73 -2.57 4.04 -2.30
N GLY A 74 -2.23 3.78 -1.05
CA GLY A 74 -3.19 3.94 0.01
C GLY A 74 -2.57 4.10 1.38
N LYS A 75 -3.44 4.54 2.27
CA LYS A 75 -3.18 4.63 3.69
C LYS A 75 -4.36 4.01 4.43
N VAL A 76 -4.07 3.11 5.35
CA VAL A 76 -5.06 2.54 6.26
C VAL A 76 -4.69 2.87 7.69
N ASN A 77 -5.68 3.35 8.46
CA ASN A 77 -5.61 3.50 9.90
C ASN A 77 -6.48 2.42 10.54
N ILE A 78 -5.88 1.56 11.33
CA ILE A 78 -6.56 0.45 11.99
C ILE A 78 -6.57 0.70 13.49
N ARG A 79 -7.75 0.89 14.07
CA ARG A 79 -7.88 0.94 15.53
C ARG A 79 -7.72 -0.47 16.09
N VAL A 80 -6.70 -0.67 16.92
CA VAL A 80 -6.33 -1.97 17.50
C VAL A 80 -6.45 -1.98 19.01
N TYR A 81 -6.74 -3.16 19.54
CA TYR A 81 -6.73 -3.46 20.97
C TYR A 81 -5.83 -4.66 21.24
N PHE A 82 -4.91 -4.53 22.20
CA PHE A 82 -3.96 -5.55 22.59
C PHE A 82 -4.53 -6.37 23.75
N TYR A 83 -4.90 -7.61 23.49
CA TYR A 83 -5.38 -8.55 24.52
C TYR A 83 -4.25 -9.27 25.23
N GLN A 84 -3.10 -9.39 24.58
CA GLN A 84 -1.88 -9.99 25.12
C GLN A 84 -0.70 -9.09 24.79
N THR A 85 0.35 -9.16 25.62
CA THR A 85 1.62 -8.49 25.36
C THR A 85 2.26 -9.09 24.12
N THR A 86 2.67 -8.24 23.17
CA THR A 86 3.30 -8.64 21.92
C THR A 86 4.07 -7.50 21.29
N SER A 87 5.15 -7.81 20.59
CA SER A 87 5.87 -6.85 19.73
C SER A 87 5.51 -7.00 18.24
N VAL A 88 4.56 -7.90 17.89
CA VAL A 88 4.21 -8.19 16.50
C VAL A 88 2.70 -8.09 16.27
N ILE A 89 2.31 -7.39 15.21
CA ILE A 89 0.93 -7.35 14.73
C ILE A 89 0.86 -8.11 13.41
N TRP A 90 0.07 -9.19 13.38
CA TRP A 90 -0.16 -10.00 12.19
C TRP A 90 -1.40 -9.53 11.43
N LEU A 91 -1.28 -9.37 10.11
CA LEU A 91 -2.36 -8.96 9.22
C LEU A 91 -2.35 -9.82 7.95
N HIS A 92 -3.52 -10.02 7.35
CA HIS A 92 -3.58 -10.52 5.98
C HIS A 92 -3.16 -9.42 5.01
N SER A 93 -2.28 -9.77 4.09
CA SER A 93 -1.81 -8.90 3.02
C SER A 93 -1.46 -9.75 1.80
N LEU A 94 -2.04 -9.43 0.67
CA LEU A 94 -1.77 -10.11 -0.57
C LEU A 94 -1.49 -9.09 -1.67
N ARG A 95 -0.31 -9.19 -2.28
CA ARG A 95 0.12 -8.31 -3.39
C ARG A 95 0.13 -6.81 -3.04
N LEU A 96 0.37 -6.48 -1.78
CA LEU A 96 0.58 -5.11 -1.33
C LEU A 96 2.05 -4.92 -0.97
N GLU A 97 2.63 -3.83 -1.43
CA GLU A 97 3.93 -3.36 -0.99
C GLU A 97 3.73 -2.41 0.18
N ILE A 98 4.26 -2.76 1.34
CA ILE A 98 4.18 -1.93 2.55
C ILE A 98 5.31 -0.92 2.53
N LEU A 99 4.95 0.36 2.47
CA LEU A 99 5.90 1.47 2.39
C LEU A 99 6.31 1.96 3.77
N GLU A 100 5.35 2.04 4.69
CA GLU A 100 5.57 2.51 6.05
C GLU A 100 4.50 1.93 6.97
N ALA A 101 4.90 1.59 8.19
CA ALA A 101 3.97 1.20 9.25
C ALA A 101 4.36 1.87 10.57
N SER A 102 3.37 2.38 11.31
CA SER A 102 3.57 3.00 12.61
C SER A 102 2.37 2.78 13.51
N LEU A 103 2.62 2.75 14.82
CA LEU A 103 1.60 2.58 15.84
C LEU A 103 1.58 3.81 16.74
N GLN A 104 0.43 4.46 16.84
CA GLN A 104 0.19 5.58 17.75
C GLN A 104 -0.68 5.13 18.92
N PHE A 105 -0.20 5.29 20.12
CA PHE A 105 -0.95 4.93 21.33
C PHE A 105 -1.90 6.05 21.75
N HIS A 106 -3.10 5.63 22.20
CA HIS A 106 -4.13 6.57 22.65
C HIS A 106 -3.72 7.34 23.92
N THR A 107 -2.98 6.66 24.80
CA THR A 107 -2.66 7.15 26.15
C THR A 107 -1.50 8.13 26.20
N PHE A 108 -0.52 8.01 25.29
CA PHE A 108 0.76 8.73 25.42
C PHE A 108 1.08 9.67 24.24
N GLN A 109 0.25 9.74 23.21
CA GLN A 109 0.52 10.46 21.96
C GLN A 109 1.90 10.13 21.34
N VAL A 110 2.50 9.02 21.74
CA VAL A 110 3.77 8.55 21.22
C VAL A 110 3.50 7.67 20.00
N SER A 111 4.17 7.97 18.90
CA SER A 111 4.16 7.15 17.69
C SER A 111 5.42 6.31 17.66
N GLN A 112 5.27 5.01 17.48
CA GLN A 112 6.35 4.05 17.31
C GLN A 112 6.34 3.53 15.88
N LYS A 113 7.43 3.74 15.13
CA LYS A 113 7.58 3.15 13.79
C LYS A 113 7.85 1.65 13.90
N ALA A 114 7.35 0.90 12.93
CA ALA A 114 7.71 -0.50 12.79
C ALA A 114 9.23 -0.63 12.57
N SER A 115 9.85 -1.55 13.29
CA SER A 115 11.27 -1.87 13.12
C SER A 115 11.51 -2.68 11.84
N ARG A 116 10.56 -3.56 11.51
CA ARG A 116 10.56 -4.35 10.28
C ARG A 116 9.16 -4.85 9.93
N VAL A 117 8.97 -5.21 8.66
CA VAL A 117 7.79 -5.93 8.17
C VAL A 117 8.26 -7.25 7.57
N VAL A 118 7.72 -8.36 8.05
CA VAL A 118 8.02 -9.71 7.58
C VAL A 118 6.85 -10.20 6.73
N GLU A 119 7.10 -10.51 5.48
CA GLU A 119 6.11 -11.09 4.58
C GLU A 119 6.14 -12.61 4.64
N VAL A 120 4.96 -13.22 4.64
CA VAL A 120 4.76 -14.67 4.57
C VAL A 120 3.84 -14.96 3.36
N PRO A 121 4.38 -14.90 2.14
CA PRO A 121 3.60 -14.96 0.90
C PRO A 121 2.76 -16.22 0.77
N GLU A 122 3.27 -17.37 1.20
CA GLU A 122 2.58 -18.67 1.17
C GLU A 122 1.33 -18.69 2.05
N LYS A 123 1.21 -17.78 3.01
CA LYS A 123 0.05 -17.61 3.90
C LYS A 123 -0.74 -16.34 3.63
N GLY A 124 -0.29 -15.52 2.70
CA GLY A 124 -0.92 -14.23 2.37
C GLY A 124 -1.01 -13.30 3.57
N CYS A 125 0.03 -13.24 4.40
CA CYS A 125 0.05 -12.39 5.58
C CYS A 125 1.39 -11.69 5.80
N ILE A 126 1.36 -10.67 6.64
CA ILE A 126 2.53 -9.89 7.08
C ILE A 126 2.57 -9.81 8.60
N GLY A 127 3.77 -9.83 9.16
CA GLY A 127 4.05 -9.49 10.55
C GLY A 127 4.70 -8.11 10.63
N ILE A 128 4.05 -7.18 11.32
CA ILE A 128 4.59 -5.83 11.58
C ILE A 128 5.23 -5.87 12.96
N HIS A 129 6.55 -5.76 13.00
CA HIS A 129 7.35 -5.85 14.22
C HIS A 129 7.68 -4.46 14.78
N PHE A 130 7.63 -4.35 16.09
CA PHE A 130 8.04 -3.17 16.84
C PHE A 130 9.26 -3.49 17.69
N ALA A 131 10.03 -2.46 18.07
CA ALA A 131 11.26 -2.63 18.86
C ALA A 131 10.96 -3.15 20.27
N ASP A 132 9.87 -2.65 20.86
CA ASP A 132 9.48 -2.97 22.22
C ASP A 132 8.19 -3.79 22.28
N ASP A 133 8.04 -4.58 23.33
CA ASP A 133 6.80 -5.28 23.63
C ASP A 133 5.70 -4.27 24.00
N ILE A 134 4.55 -4.42 23.37
CA ILE A 134 3.37 -3.61 23.64
C ILE A 134 2.52 -4.34 24.68
N PRO A 135 2.30 -3.77 25.86
CA PRO A 135 1.58 -4.42 26.95
C PRO A 135 0.11 -4.73 26.60
N ALA A 136 -0.42 -5.78 27.18
CA ALA A 136 -1.85 -6.06 27.15
C ALA A 136 -2.66 -4.90 27.70
N GLY A 137 -3.91 -4.71 27.23
CA GLY A 137 -4.81 -3.63 27.64
C GLY A 137 -4.62 -2.33 26.87
N GLN A 138 -3.55 -2.18 26.10
CA GLN A 138 -3.31 -0.97 25.31
C GLN A 138 -4.26 -0.87 24.11
N ARG A 139 -4.48 0.39 23.69
CA ARG A 139 -5.23 0.77 22.48
C ARG A 139 -4.40 1.71 21.66
N GLY A 140 -4.46 1.54 20.35
CA GLY A 140 -3.72 2.40 19.43
C GLY A 140 -4.33 2.44 18.05
N TRP A 141 -3.73 3.29 17.20
CA TRP A 141 -3.97 3.37 15.78
C TRP A 141 -2.74 2.85 15.05
N LEU A 142 -2.89 1.75 14.34
CA LEU A 142 -1.89 1.25 13.42
C LEU A 142 -2.11 1.92 12.08
N GLU A 143 -1.17 2.77 11.67
CA GLU A 143 -1.14 3.40 10.37
C GLU A 143 -0.23 2.60 9.44
N ILE A 144 -0.72 2.29 8.25
CA ILE A 144 0.06 1.61 7.21
C ILE A 144 -0.12 2.38 5.91
N LYS A 145 1.00 2.73 5.26
CA LYS A 145 1.04 3.22 3.89
C LYS A 145 1.48 2.08 2.98
N PHE A 146 0.77 1.94 1.88
CA PHE A 146 0.99 0.83 0.96
C PHE A 146 0.75 1.24 -0.48
N CYS A 147 1.26 0.44 -1.41
CA CYS A 147 0.87 0.50 -2.82
C CYS A 147 0.58 -0.89 -3.35
N GLY A 148 -0.11 -0.94 -4.49
CA GLY A 148 -0.48 -2.17 -5.14
C GLY A 148 -0.76 -1.98 -6.62
N GLN A 149 -0.89 -3.10 -7.33
CA GLN A 149 -1.19 -3.13 -8.75
C GLN A 149 -2.66 -3.48 -8.96
N ILE A 150 -3.30 -2.79 -9.90
CA ILE A 150 -4.63 -3.14 -10.39
C ILE A 150 -4.46 -4.28 -11.38
N THR A 151 -5.04 -5.43 -11.07
CA THR A 151 -4.92 -6.63 -11.92
C THR A 151 -6.08 -6.71 -12.90
N ARG A 152 -5.92 -7.52 -13.96
CA ARG A 152 -7.02 -7.90 -14.84
C ARG A 152 -7.71 -9.19 -14.40
N ASN A 153 -7.19 -9.83 -13.39
CA ASN A 153 -7.80 -10.99 -12.75
C ASN A 153 -8.83 -10.51 -11.73
N LEU A 154 -9.91 -11.25 -11.56
CA LEU A 154 -11.00 -10.93 -10.62
C LEU A 154 -10.60 -11.14 -9.15
N GLU A 155 -9.37 -10.80 -8.79
CA GLU A 155 -8.83 -10.95 -7.45
C GLU A 155 -8.33 -9.61 -6.91
N GLY A 156 -8.78 -9.25 -5.71
CA GLY A 156 -8.38 -8.02 -5.06
C GLY A 156 -8.95 -6.77 -5.76
N PHE A 157 -8.10 -5.80 -6.04
CA PHE A 157 -8.47 -4.62 -6.80
C PHE A 157 -8.16 -4.86 -8.29
N PHE A 158 -9.21 -4.88 -9.12
CA PHE A 158 -9.08 -5.26 -10.52
C PHE A 158 -9.81 -4.31 -11.46
N SER A 159 -9.39 -4.29 -12.73
CA SER A 159 -10.07 -3.59 -13.80
C SER A 159 -10.75 -4.57 -14.73
N THR A 160 -11.95 -4.23 -15.20
CA THR A 160 -12.69 -5.01 -16.19
C THR A 160 -13.06 -4.15 -17.40
N PRO A 161 -12.92 -4.68 -18.65
CA PRO A 161 -13.40 -3.98 -19.81
C PRO A 161 -14.94 -4.01 -19.84
N PHE A 162 -15.55 -2.89 -20.21
CA PHE A 162 -16.97 -2.82 -20.51
C PHE A 162 -17.21 -2.03 -21.80
N VAL A 163 -18.29 -2.33 -22.49
CA VAL A 163 -18.69 -1.61 -23.68
C VAL A 163 -19.76 -0.60 -23.30
N GLU A 164 -19.48 0.66 -23.54
CA GLU A 164 -20.47 1.71 -23.30
C GLU A 164 -21.61 1.60 -24.33
N ARG A 165 -22.83 1.37 -23.87
CA ARG A 165 -23.98 1.14 -24.74
C ARG A 165 -24.30 2.29 -25.69
N LYS A 166 -23.96 3.53 -25.33
CA LYS A 166 -24.26 4.71 -26.14
C LYS A 166 -23.25 4.94 -27.27
N THR A 167 -21.99 4.62 -27.06
CA THR A 167 -20.91 4.93 -28.01
C THR A 167 -20.33 3.69 -28.68
N GLY A 168 -20.62 2.48 -28.17
CA GLY A 168 -20.02 1.23 -28.64
C GLY A 168 -18.52 1.12 -28.34
N CYS A 169 -17.93 2.10 -27.64
CA CYS A 169 -16.52 2.09 -27.32
C CYS A 169 -16.23 1.21 -26.10
N ALA A 170 -15.18 0.41 -26.19
CA ALA A 170 -14.66 -0.32 -25.03
C ALA A 170 -14.00 0.66 -24.06
N ARG A 171 -14.41 0.59 -22.79
CA ARG A 171 -13.81 1.33 -21.67
C ARG A 171 -13.42 0.36 -20.57
N TYR A 172 -12.51 0.76 -19.70
CA TYR A 172 -12.15 -0.01 -18.51
C TYR A 172 -12.81 0.63 -17.28
N GLY A 173 -13.57 -0.18 -16.54
CA GLY A 173 -14.09 0.18 -15.22
C GLY A 173 -13.06 -0.19 -14.15
N HIS A 174 -12.91 0.67 -13.14
CA HIS A 174 -12.01 0.50 -12.01
C HIS A 174 -12.79 0.49 -10.71
#